data_0832e39cd08cb78cac8c492c861e1026
#
_entry.id   0832e39cd08cb78cac8c492c861e1026
#
_cell.length_a   1.000
_cell.length_b   1.000
_cell.length_c   1.000
_cell.angle_alpha   90.00
_cell.angle_beta   90.00
_cell.angle_gamma   90.00
#
_symmetry.space_group_name_H-M   'P 1'
#
loop_
_entity.id
_entity.type
_entity.pdbx_description
1 polymer ?
#
loop_
_entity_poly.entity_id
_entity_poly.type
_entity_poly.pdbx_seq_one_letter_code
_entity_poly.pdbx_strand_id
1 'polypeptide(L)'
;EMRTHQQKQMEYRVAPPITFSLNNPIKMTGNNQRNMVRRVVCLPFDTTFVTDEEYAMRTESERENVLVGDPNLKNKLKDDGVKCILMNILIKYYKRYCGEGLIPPLSIIKYSREFLDNTSPVTIWFRENLEESTENIIKNDLLSYYNDQNSECISKTRFSVLLEEHQFQVGNSSGVTLTKEYGKNCWEIGDKKKGICVKGVKIKNFDIVE
;
A
#
# COMPACT_ATOMS: atom_id res chain seq x y z
N GLU A 1 34.92 3.04 2.01
CA GLU A 1 35.97 3.76 1.27
C GLU A 1 35.87 5.24 1.60
N MET A 2 36.94 5.81 2.18
CA MET A 2 37.06 7.24 2.44
C MET A 2 37.15 7.97 1.10
N ARG A 3 36.20 8.83 0.80
CA ARG A 3 36.27 9.75 -0.33
C ARG A 3 37.30 10.82 -0.04
N THR A 4 38.40 10.85 -0.77
CA THR A 4 39.32 11.97 -0.74
C THR A 4 38.68 13.17 -1.45
N HIS A 5 38.88 14.38 -0.91
CA HIS A 5 38.29 15.65 -1.32
C HIS A 5 38.49 16.07 -2.80
N GLN A 6 39.17 15.27 -3.61
CA GLN A 6 39.53 15.55 -5.00
C GLN A 6 38.96 14.57 -6.02
N GLN A 7 38.13 13.60 -5.61
CA GLN A 7 37.48 12.75 -6.59
C GLN A 7 36.28 13.47 -7.21
N LYS A 8 36.36 13.73 -8.52
CA LYS A 8 35.21 14.17 -9.33
C LYS A 8 34.01 13.29 -9.01
N GLN A 9 32.88 13.93 -8.67
CA GLN A 9 31.62 13.27 -8.55
C GLN A 9 31.34 12.48 -9.82
N MET A 10 31.39 11.15 -9.76
CA MET A 10 30.92 10.33 -10.88
C MET A 10 29.40 10.38 -10.84
N GLU A 11 28.81 11.04 -11.80
CA GLU A 11 27.36 10.92 -12.05
C GLU A 11 27.07 9.50 -12.53
N TYR A 12 26.54 8.69 -11.65
CA TYR A 12 25.93 7.43 -12.05
C TYR A 12 24.58 7.77 -12.72
N ARG A 13 24.51 7.57 -14.02
CA ARG A 13 23.22 7.57 -14.70
C ARG A 13 22.35 6.47 -14.10
N VAL A 14 21.14 6.85 -13.79
CA VAL A 14 20.10 6.03 -13.17
C VAL A 14 19.98 4.69 -13.91
N ALA A 15 19.98 3.61 -13.13
CA ALA A 15 19.63 2.28 -13.60
C ALA A 15 18.29 2.28 -14.35
N PRO A 16 18.09 1.41 -15.34
CA PRO A 16 16.82 1.27 -16.01
C PRO A 16 15.72 0.96 -14.99
N PRO A 17 14.46 1.34 -15.27
CA PRO A 17 13.35 1.02 -14.39
C PRO A 17 13.28 -0.49 -14.15
N ILE A 18 13.11 -0.88 -12.89
CA ILE A 18 12.99 -2.27 -12.51
C ILE A 18 11.50 -2.62 -12.58
N THR A 19 11.18 -3.69 -13.29
CA THR A 19 9.81 -4.21 -13.39
C THR A 19 9.73 -5.54 -12.64
N PHE A 20 8.72 -5.67 -11.78
CA PHE A 20 8.41 -6.91 -11.08
C PHE A 20 7.03 -7.40 -11.52
N SER A 21 6.91 -8.70 -11.76
CA SER A 21 5.62 -9.38 -11.90
C SER A 21 5.37 -10.19 -10.64
N LEU A 22 4.23 -9.95 -9.98
CA LEU A 22 3.92 -10.48 -8.66
C LEU A 22 2.48 -10.99 -8.63
N ASN A 23 2.26 -12.14 -8.02
CA ASN A 23 0.91 -12.64 -7.75
C ASN A 23 0.34 -12.10 -6.43
N ASN A 24 1.21 -11.73 -5.51
CA ASN A 24 0.81 -11.19 -4.21
C ASN A 24 1.47 -9.83 -3.97
N PRO A 25 0.80 -8.90 -3.27
CA PRO A 25 1.39 -7.63 -2.88
C PRO A 25 2.67 -7.84 -2.05
N ILE A 26 3.72 -7.10 -2.38
CA ILE A 26 4.93 -7.05 -1.54
C ILE A 26 4.59 -6.22 -0.31
N LYS A 27 4.87 -6.76 0.88
CA LYS A 27 4.84 -5.96 2.10
C LYS A 27 5.96 -4.93 2.03
N MET A 28 5.59 -3.67 2.06
CA MET A 28 6.55 -2.57 2.06
C MET A 28 6.92 -2.25 3.50
N THR A 29 8.17 -2.50 3.86
CA THR A 29 8.74 -2.12 5.16
C THR A 29 9.40 -0.73 5.06
N GLY A 30 9.30 0.06 6.13
CA GLY A 30 9.99 1.35 6.27
C GLY A 30 9.13 2.60 6.13
N ASN A 31 9.66 3.69 6.68
CA ASN A 31 8.94 4.97 6.89
C ASN A 31 8.80 5.87 5.64
N ASN A 32 9.13 5.40 4.43
CA ASN A 32 9.28 6.25 3.24
C ASN A 32 8.15 6.12 2.21
N GLN A 33 6.93 5.79 2.62
CA GLN A 33 5.80 5.59 1.68
C GLN A 33 5.55 6.77 0.74
N ARG A 34 5.61 8.02 1.23
CA ARG A 34 5.48 9.21 0.37
C ARG A 34 6.47 9.26 -0.79
N ASN A 35 7.70 8.78 -0.55
CA ASN A 35 8.72 8.73 -1.58
C ASN A 35 8.48 7.57 -2.57
N MET A 36 7.83 6.50 -2.10
CA MET A 36 7.50 5.34 -2.93
C MET A 36 6.33 5.62 -3.88
N VAL A 37 5.30 6.36 -3.44
CA VAL A 37 4.13 6.75 -4.27
C VAL A 37 4.55 7.43 -5.59
N ARG A 38 5.66 8.15 -5.60
CA ARG A 38 6.19 8.82 -6.81
C ARG A 38 7.04 7.91 -7.68
N ARG A 39 7.45 6.74 -7.21
CA ARG A 39 8.42 5.85 -7.85
C ARG A 39 7.85 4.49 -8.23
N VAL A 40 6.79 4.08 -7.57
CA VAL A 40 6.14 2.79 -7.80
C VAL A 40 4.88 3.03 -8.61
N VAL A 41 4.80 2.35 -9.74
CA VAL A 41 3.60 2.30 -10.58
C VAL A 41 3.14 0.86 -10.62
N CYS A 42 1.92 0.63 -10.14
CA CYS A 42 1.30 -0.69 -10.13
C CYS A 42 0.33 -0.80 -11.30
N LEU A 43 0.53 -1.81 -12.12
CA LEU A 43 -0.33 -2.13 -13.24
C LEU A 43 -1.17 -3.36 -12.87
N PRO A 44 -2.48 -3.22 -12.63
CA PRO A 44 -3.33 -4.37 -12.36
C PRO A 44 -3.53 -5.20 -13.64
N PHE A 45 -3.50 -6.51 -13.48
CA PHE A 45 -3.87 -7.49 -14.50
C PHE A 45 -5.06 -8.28 -13.97
N ASP A 46 -6.24 -7.70 -14.07
CA ASP A 46 -7.46 -8.23 -13.44
C ASP A 46 -8.11 -9.33 -14.29
N THR A 47 -7.62 -9.53 -15.53
CA THR A 47 -8.16 -10.55 -16.43
C THR A 47 -7.57 -11.92 -16.12
N THR A 48 -8.44 -12.89 -15.86
CA THR A 48 -8.07 -14.30 -15.68
C THR A 48 -8.33 -15.07 -16.97
N PHE A 49 -7.35 -15.85 -17.41
CA PHE A 49 -7.51 -16.75 -18.57
C PHE A 49 -7.74 -18.17 -18.08
N VAL A 50 -8.78 -18.80 -18.60
CA VAL A 50 -9.22 -20.16 -18.24
C VAL A 50 -9.39 -21.02 -19.48
N THR A 51 -9.58 -22.33 -19.31
CA THR A 51 -9.93 -23.23 -20.41
C THR A 51 -11.38 -23.04 -20.87
N ASP A 52 -11.72 -23.55 -22.06
CA ASP A 52 -13.10 -23.52 -22.56
C ASP A 52 -14.07 -24.24 -21.61
N GLU A 53 -13.67 -25.37 -21.04
CA GLU A 53 -14.47 -26.14 -20.10
C GLU A 53 -14.72 -25.33 -18.80
N GLU A 54 -13.68 -24.75 -18.23
CA GLU A 54 -13.78 -23.92 -17.01
C GLU A 54 -14.65 -22.67 -17.26
N TYR A 55 -14.52 -22.06 -18.44
CA TYR A 55 -15.34 -20.91 -18.81
C TYR A 55 -16.82 -21.28 -18.94
N ALA A 56 -17.12 -22.44 -19.54
CA ALA A 56 -18.48 -22.94 -19.71
C ALA A 56 -19.16 -23.26 -18.37
N MET A 57 -18.39 -23.70 -17.37
CA MET A 57 -18.90 -24.01 -16.02
C MET A 57 -19.23 -22.78 -15.19
N ARG A 58 -18.75 -21.60 -15.55
CA ARG A 58 -18.96 -20.34 -14.80
C ARG A 58 -20.30 -19.72 -15.13
N THR A 59 -20.93 -19.14 -14.12
CA THR A 59 -22.12 -18.32 -14.27
C THR A 59 -21.77 -16.99 -14.94
N GLU A 60 -22.78 -16.28 -15.47
CA GLU A 60 -22.58 -15.00 -16.16
C GLU A 60 -21.91 -13.93 -15.26
N SER A 61 -22.26 -13.92 -13.98
CA SER A 61 -21.63 -13.04 -12.99
C SER A 61 -20.15 -13.37 -12.70
N GLU A 62 -19.77 -14.64 -12.83
CA GLU A 62 -18.38 -15.10 -12.63
C GLU A 62 -17.49 -14.95 -13.87
N ARG A 63 -18.08 -14.58 -15.01
CA ARG A 63 -17.36 -14.32 -16.27
C ARG A 63 -16.82 -12.91 -16.38
N GLU A 64 -17.15 -12.04 -15.46
CA GLU A 64 -16.58 -10.70 -15.43
C GLU A 64 -15.04 -10.79 -15.31
N ASN A 65 -14.32 -10.17 -16.23
CA ASN A 65 -12.86 -10.22 -16.34
C ASN A 65 -12.25 -11.63 -16.54
N VAL A 66 -13.04 -12.58 -17.01
CA VAL A 66 -12.57 -13.91 -17.37
C VAL A 66 -12.65 -14.11 -18.87
N LEU A 67 -11.57 -14.59 -19.47
CA LEU A 67 -11.49 -14.90 -20.90
C LEU A 67 -10.99 -16.31 -21.10
N VAL A 68 -11.37 -16.89 -22.25
CA VAL A 68 -10.80 -18.18 -22.66
C VAL A 68 -9.35 -17.96 -23.12
N GLY A 69 -8.45 -18.72 -22.56
CA GLY A 69 -7.04 -18.71 -22.90
C GLY A 69 -6.76 -19.45 -24.22
N ASP A 70 -5.88 -18.89 -25.04
CA ASP A 70 -5.39 -19.59 -26.23
C ASP A 70 -4.22 -20.52 -25.84
N PRO A 71 -4.37 -21.84 -25.84
CA PRO A 71 -3.31 -22.78 -25.49
C PRO A 71 -2.10 -22.70 -26.45
N ASN A 72 -2.30 -22.21 -27.66
CA ASN A 72 -1.25 -22.06 -28.67
C ASN A 72 -0.62 -20.66 -28.69
N LEU A 73 -1.01 -19.76 -27.81
CA LEU A 73 -0.51 -18.38 -27.78
C LEU A 73 1.02 -18.30 -27.78
N LYS A 74 1.67 -19.14 -26.96
CA LYS A 74 3.15 -19.19 -26.87
C LYS A 74 3.81 -19.52 -28.23
N ASN A 75 3.19 -20.37 -29.03
CA ASN A 75 3.70 -20.71 -30.35
C ASN A 75 3.39 -19.62 -31.37
N LYS A 76 2.19 -19.03 -31.33
CA LYS A 76 1.83 -17.89 -32.19
C LYS A 76 2.76 -16.69 -31.98
N LEU A 77 3.18 -16.44 -30.74
CA LEU A 77 4.12 -15.36 -30.41
C LEU A 77 5.54 -15.57 -30.96
N LYS A 78 5.89 -16.79 -31.41
CA LYS A 78 7.18 -17.06 -32.08
C LYS A 78 7.16 -16.69 -33.56
N ASP A 79 5.99 -16.50 -34.14
CA ASP A 79 5.84 -16.12 -35.55
C ASP A 79 6.44 -14.73 -35.79
N ASP A 80 7.21 -14.60 -36.88
CA ASP A 80 7.91 -13.37 -37.20
C ASP A 80 6.95 -12.24 -37.60
N GLY A 81 5.81 -12.56 -38.20
CA GLY A 81 4.75 -11.59 -38.48
C GLY A 81 4.19 -10.97 -37.18
N VAL A 82 3.94 -11.80 -36.17
CA VAL A 82 3.47 -11.34 -34.85
C VAL A 82 4.53 -10.47 -34.16
N LYS A 83 5.80 -10.86 -34.23
CA LYS A 83 6.91 -10.05 -33.71
C LYS A 83 7.00 -8.68 -34.40
N CYS A 84 6.85 -8.64 -35.73
CA CYS A 84 6.82 -7.38 -36.47
C CYS A 84 5.66 -6.47 -36.06
N ILE A 85 4.47 -7.03 -35.84
CA ILE A 85 3.30 -6.28 -35.35
C ILE A 85 3.59 -5.71 -33.96
N LEU A 86 4.13 -6.52 -33.06
CA LEU A 86 4.50 -6.07 -31.71
C LEU A 86 5.54 -4.92 -31.76
N MET A 87 6.58 -5.07 -32.59
CA MET A 87 7.58 -4.01 -32.78
C MET A 87 6.96 -2.71 -33.28
N ASN A 88 6.03 -2.77 -34.24
CA ASN A 88 5.33 -1.59 -34.73
C ASN A 88 4.51 -0.90 -33.63
N ILE A 89 3.83 -1.69 -32.78
CA ILE A 89 3.12 -1.16 -31.61
C ILE A 89 4.09 -0.47 -30.66
N LEU A 90 5.21 -1.10 -30.31
CA LEU A 90 6.22 -0.53 -29.42
C LEU A 90 6.82 0.76 -29.98
N ILE A 91 7.14 0.80 -31.30
CA ILE A 91 7.65 2.01 -31.95
C ILE A 91 6.62 3.15 -31.90
N LYS A 92 5.34 2.83 -32.12
CA LYS A 92 4.25 3.83 -32.04
C LYS A 92 4.19 4.45 -30.63
N TYR A 93 4.19 3.63 -29.58
CA TYR A 93 4.16 4.11 -28.21
C TYR A 93 5.47 4.81 -27.81
N TYR A 94 6.61 4.33 -28.29
CA TYR A 94 7.89 4.99 -28.05
C TYR A 94 7.93 6.41 -28.63
N LYS A 95 7.44 6.60 -29.86
CA LYS A 95 7.32 7.94 -30.47
C LYS A 95 6.44 8.87 -29.63
N ARG A 96 5.32 8.33 -29.13
CA ARG A 96 4.44 9.08 -28.23
C ARG A 96 5.15 9.44 -26.92
N TYR A 97 5.85 8.50 -26.33
CA TYR A 97 6.65 8.72 -25.12
C TYR A 97 7.72 9.81 -25.33
N CYS A 98 8.41 9.81 -26.45
CA CYS A 98 9.41 10.84 -26.75
C CYS A 98 8.81 12.24 -26.88
N GLY A 99 7.57 12.37 -27.34
CA GLY A 99 6.89 13.65 -27.49
C GLY A 99 6.17 14.15 -26.22
N GLU A 100 5.49 13.25 -25.51
CA GLU A 100 4.59 13.58 -24.42
C GLU A 100 5.17 13.21 -23.02
N GLY A 101 6.23 12.40 -22.99
CA GLY A 101 6.73 11.79 -21.74
C GLY A 101 5.85 10.64 -21.25
N LEU A 102 6.14 10.15 -20.05
CA LEU A 102 5.34 9.10 -19.39
C LEU A 102 4.26 9.76 -18.55
N ILE A 103 3.03 9.73 -19.04
CA ILE A 103 1.84 10.23 -18.34
C ILE A 103 0.97 9.04 -18.00
N PRO A 104 1.03 8.53 -16.74
CA PRO A 104 0.17 7.42 -16.34
C PRO A 104 -1.29 7.86 -16.28
N PRO A 105 -2.25 7.01 -16.71
CA PRO A 105 -3.67 7.27 -16.55
C PRO A 105 -4.06 7.47 -15.08
N LEU A 106 -5.10 8.27 -14.82
CA LEU A 106 -5.58 8.51 -13.46
C LEU A 106 -5.99 7.23 -12.73
N SER A 107 -6.55 6.25 -13.43
CA SER A 107 -6.87 4.92 -12.88
C SER A 107 -5.64 4.20 -12.34
N ILE A 108 -4.53 4.24 -13.06
CA ILE A 108 -3.26 3.64 -12.64
C ILE A 108 -2.67 4.38 -11.43
N ILE A 109 -2.76 5.71 -11.42
CA ILE A 109 -2.31 6.51 -10.27
C ILE A 109 -3.13 6.17 -9.03
N LYS A 110 -4.45 6.08 -9.17
CA LYS A 110 -5.37 5.71 -8.08
C LYS A 110 -5.05 4.31 -7.58
N TYR A 111 -4.99 3.32 -8.47
CA TYR A 111 -4.68 1.94 -8.13
C TYR A 111 -3.31 1.82 -7.41
N SER A 112 -2.28 2.52 -7.90
CA SER A 112 -0.96 2.49 -7.28
C SER A 112 -0.97 3.06 -5.86
N ARG A 113 -1.76 4.10 -5.60
CA ARG A 113 -1.94 4.66 -4.25
C ARG A 113 -2.65 3.68 -3.34
N GLU A 114 -3.79 3.15 -3.78
CA GLU A 114 -4.56 2.15 -3.03
C GLU A 114 -3.73 0.90 -2.71
N PHE A 115 -2.92 0.44 -3.69
CA PHE A 115 -2.00 -0.67 -3.48
C PHE A 115 -0.98 -0.36 -2.37
N LEU A 116 -0.33 0.81 -2.42
CA LEU A 116 0.65 1.23 -1.42
C LEU A 116 0.02 1.41 -0.04
N ASP A 117 -1.16 1.99 0.03
CA ASP A 117 -1.90 2.15 1.28
C ASP A 117 -2.28 0.80 1.89
N ASN A 118 -2.77 -0.14 1.08
CA ASN A 118 -3.14 -1.48 1.53
C ASN A 118 -1.93 -2.35 1.93
N THR A 119 -0.72 -2.02 1.51
CA THR A 119 0.51 -2.74 1.88
C THR A 119 1.27 -2.09 3.03
N SER A 120 0.80 -0.94 3.51
CA SER A 120 1.37 -0.24 4.65
C SER A 120 1.12 -1.01 5.95
N PRO A 121 2.17 -1.37 6.72
CA PRO A 121 1.98 -2.02 8.02
C PRO A 121 1.07 -1.21 8.95
N VAL A 122 1.18 0.12 8.93
CA VAL A 122 0.36 1.00 9.78
C VAL A 122 -1.10 1.02 9.33
N THR A 123 -1.34 1.08 8.01
CA THR A 123 -2.70 1.03 7.46
C THR A 123 -3.38 -0.31 7.77
N ILE A 124 -2.64 -1.41 7.62
CA ILE A 124 -3.11 -2.75 7.99
C ILE A 124 -3.45 -2.77 9.48
N TRP A 125 -2.55 -2.28 10.33
CA TRP A 125 -2.77 -2.25 11.76
C TRP A 125 -3.99 -1.40 12.15
N PHE A 126 -4.18 -0.21 11.56
CA PHE A 126 -5.37 0.61 11.81
C PHE A 126 -6.64 -0.15 11.46
N ARG A 127 -6.69 -0.78 10.29
CA ARG A 127 -7.84 -1.55 9.84
C ARG A 127 -8.14 -2.77 10.73
N GLU A 128 -7.11 -3.42 11.23
CA GLU A 128 -7.24 -4.62 12.07
C GLU A 128 -7.58 -4.30 13.52
N ASN A 129 -7.07 -3.18 14.04
CA ASN A 129 -7.13 -2.87 15.46
C ASN A 129 -8.06 -1.73 15.83
N LEU A 130 -8.46 -0.87 14.89
CA LEU A 130 -9.37 0.25 15.16
C LEU A 130 -10.71 0.05 14.47
N GLU A 131 -11.78 0.50 15.14
CA GLU A 131 -13.11 0.59 14.55
C GLU A 131 -13.76 1.93 14.89
N GLU A 132 -14.74 2.34 14.06
CA GLU A 132 -15.51 3.56 14.29
C GLU A 132 -16.30 3.48 15.58
N SER A 133 -16.30 4.56 16.35
CA SER A 133 -16.96 4.64 17.64
C SER A 133 -17.31 6.11 17.94
N THR A 134 -18.14 6.31 18.96
CA THR A 134 -18.36 7.62 19.59
C THR A 134 -17.28 7.99 20.60
N GLU A 135 -16.38 7.07 20.89
CA GLU A 135 -15.28 7.27 21.82
C GLU A 135 -14.11 8.01 21.21
N ASN A 136 -13.23 8.47 22.06
CA ASN A 136 -11.96 9.08 21.63
C ASN A 136 -10.84 8.43 22.45
N ILE A 137 -9.67 8.27 21.85
CA ILE A 137 -8.49 7.69 22.50
C ILE A 137 -7.39 8.75 22.57
N ILE A 138 -6.69 8.83 23.70
CA ILE A 138 -5.52 9.72 23.83
C ILE A 138 -4.45 9.32 22.79
N LYS A 139 -4.08 10.29 21.95
CA LYS A 139 -3.19 10.04 20.80
C LYS A 139 -1.83 9.45 21.18
N ASN A 140 -1.24 9.95 22.27
CA ASN A 140 0.06 9.43 22.73
C ASN A 140 -0.03 7.99 23.25
N ASP A 141 -1.14 7.62 23.90
CA ASP A 141 -1.34 6.27 24.40
C ASP A 141 -1.58 5.30 23.26
N LEU A 142 -2.35 5.72 22.23
CA LEU A 142 -2.56 4.94 21.01
C LEU A 142 -1.23 4.70 20.26
N LEU A 143 -0.36 5.71 20.20
CA LEU A 143 0.98 5.55 19.64
C LEU A 143 1.84 4.58 20.45
N SER A 144 1.77 4.65 21.78
CA SER A 144 2.51 3.73 22.66
C SER A 144 2.03 2.29 22.49
N TYR A 145 0.71 2.11 22.38
CA TYR A 145 0.08 0.83 22.11
C TYR A 145 0.52 0.27 20.73
N TYR A 146 0.49 1.10 19.69
CA TYR A 146 1.00 0.72 18.37
C TYR A 146 2.45 0.25 18.42
N ASN A 147 3.33 1.06 19.02
CA ASN A 147 4.77 0.79 19.07
C ASN A 147 5.11 -0.46 19.92
N ASP A 148 4.30 -0.77 20.91
CA ASP A 148 4.47 -1.99 21.73
C ASP A 148 4.12 -3.27 20.96
N GLN A 149 3.15 -3.19 20.06
CA GLN A 149 2.72 -4.32 19.25
C GLN A 149 3.54 -4.55 17.97
N ASN A 150 4.31 -3.57 17.57
CA ASN A 150 5.04 -3.63 16.31
C ASN A 150 6.55 -3.54 16.55
N SER A 151 7.31 -4.32 15.80
CA SER A 151 8.77 -4.33 15.86
C SER A 151 9.41 -3.02 15.37
N GLU A 152 8.70 -2.28 14.50
CA GLU A 152 9.12 -0.98 13.99
C GLU A 152 8.37 0.13 14.73
N CYS A 153 9.08 0.83 15.62
CA CYS A 153 8.53 2.00 16.30
C CYS A 153 8.45 3.20 15.36
N ILE A 154 7.33 3.92 15.43
CA ILE A 154 7.16 5.17 14.68
C ILE A 154 7.21 6.38 15.62
N SER A 155 7.69 7.50 15.10
CA SER A 155 7.77 8.76 15.84
C SER A 155 6.40 9.42 15.97
N LYS A 156 6.24 10.29 17.00
CA LYS A 156 5.00 11.08 17.21
C LYS A 156 4.60 11.90 15.98
N THR A 157 5.60 12.49 15.31
CA THR A 157 5.37 13.30 14.09
C THR A 157 4.86 12.42 12.96
N ARG A 158 5.47 11.25 12.74
CA ARG A 158 5.05 10.33 11.69
C ARG A 158 3.65 9.78 11.97
N PHE A 159 3.35 9.41 13.21
CA PHE A 159 2.02 8.95 13.60
C PHE A 159 0.94 10.00 13.35
N SER A 160 1.21 11.28 13.65
CA SER A 160 0.28 12.38 13.36
C SER A 160 -0.03 12.48 11.86
N VAL A 161 1.01 12.42 11.04
CA VAL A 161 0.84 12.45 9.55
C VAL A 161 0.02 11.26 9.06
N LEU A 162 0.25 10.06 9.60
CA LEU A 162 -0.51 8.87 9.22
C LEU A 162 -1.98 8.97 9.63
N LEU A 163 -2.27 9.50 10.81
CA LEU A 163 -3.66 9.75 11.23
C LEU A 163 -4.38 10.72 10.28
N GLU A 164 -3.70 11.79 9.85
CA GLU A 164 -4.24 12.73 8.85
C GLU A 164 -4.43 12.08 7.48
N GLU A 165 -3.46 11.30 7.02
CA GLU A 165 -3.52 10.56 5.75
C GLU A 165 -4.72 9.59 5.71
N HIS A 166 -5.06 8.98 6.86
CA HIS A 166 -6.22 8.11 7.03
C HIS A 166 -7.49 8.83 7.48
N GLN A 167 -7.50 10.17 7.42
CA GLN A 167 -8.66 11.02 7.71
C GLN A 167 -9.19 10.91 9.16
N PHE A 168 -8.38 10.43 10.08
CA PHE A 168 -8.74 10.46 11.49
C PHE A 168 -8.77 11.89 12.01
N GLN A 169 -9.84 12.24 12.70
CA GLN A 169 -9.93 13.56 13.36
C GLN A 169 -9.08 13.57 14.63
N VAL A 170 -8.15 14.53 14.71
CA VAL A 170 -7.29 14.72 15.87
C VAL A 170 -7.56 16.08 16.48
N GLY A 171 -7.74 16.16 17.77
CA GLY A 171 -7.97 17.44 18.45
C GLY A 171 -8.12 17.31 19.96
N ASN A 172 -8.18 18.47 20.63
CA ASN A 172 -8.40 18.50 22.07
C ASN A 172 -9.80 17.98 22.42
N SER A 173 -9.85 16.97 23.27
CA SER A 173 -11.09 16.32 23.72
C SER A 173 -10.85 15.58 25.03
N SER A 174 -11.92 15.02 25.61
CA SER A 174 -11.82 13.97 26.61
C SER A 174 -11.76 12.62 25.89
N GLY A 175 -10.77 11.81 26.20
CA GLY A 175 -10.58 10.49 25.62
C GLY A 175 -10.10 9.47 26.65
N VAL A 176 -10.35 8.19 26.39
CA VAL A 176 -9.86 7.10 27.23
C VAL A 176 -8.33 7.02 27.15
N THR A 177 -7.72 6.69 28.27
CA THR A 177 -6.29 6.39 28.35
C THR A 177 -6.05 4.91 28.10
N LEU A 178 -4.90 4.59 27.52
CA LEU A 178 -4.41 3.21 27.41
C LEU A 178 -3.22 3.07 28.33
N THR A 179 -3.27 2.16 29.27
CA THR A 179 -2.22 1.91 30.26
C THR A 179 -1.72 0.48 30.14
N LYS A 180 -0.41 0.31 30.20
CA LYS A 180 0.22 -1.01 30.29
C LYS A 180 0.63 -1.27 31.72
N GLU A 181 0.12 -2.32 32.34
CA GLU A 181 0.52 -2.68 33.68
C GLU A 181 1.97 -3.18 33.70
N TYR A 182 2.75 -2.64 34.62
CA TYR A 182 4.17 -2.98 34.73
C TYR A 182 4.35 -4.49 35.01
N GLY A 183 5.09 -5.15 34.15
CA GLY A 183 5.35 -6.60 34.26
C GLY A 183 4.29 -7.51 33.61
N LYS A 184 3.21 -6.95 33.04
CA LYS A 184 2.22 -7.70 32.26
C LYS A 184 2.27 -7.30 30.81
N ASN A 185 2.02 -8.26 29.91
CA ASN A 185 1.90 -8.00 28.46
C ASN A 185 0.46 -7.62 28.05
N CYS A 186 -0.31 -7.05 28.95
CA CYS A 186 -1.66 -6.61 28.66
C CYS A 186 -1.79 -5.08 28.79
N TRP A 187 -2.60 -4.53 27.91
CA TRP A 187 -3.01 -3.14 27.93
C TRP A 187 -4.44 -3.06 28.46
N GLU A 188 -4.73 -2.01 29.19
CA GLU A 188 -6.05 -1.77 29.77
C GLU A 188 -6.58 -0.40 29.36
N ILE A 189 -7.90 -0.30 29.20
CA ILE A 189 -8.57 0.98 29.03
C ILE A 189 -8.70 1.63 30.40
N GLY A 190 -8.06 2.78 30.55
CA GLY A 190 -8.12 3.55 31.78
C GLY A 190 -9.13 4.71 31.70
N ASP A 191 -9.08 5.56 32.73
CA ASP A 191 -9.97 6.69 32.88
C ASP A 191 -9.93 7.68 31.73
N LYS A 192 -11.03 8.42 31.55
CA LYS A 192 -11.10 9.53 30.57
C LYS A 192 -10.29 10.73 31.06
N LYS A 193 -9.37 11.19 30.24
CA LYS A 193 -8.55 12.41 30.48
C LYS A 193 -8.71 13.41 29.36
N LYS A 194 -8.52 14.68 29.67
CA LYS A 194 -8.44 15.75 28.66
C LYS A 194 -7.07 15.72 27.99
N GLY A 195 -7.03 15.79 26.66
CA GLY A 195 -5.79 15.80 25.91
C GLY A 195 -6.00 15.85 24.39
N ILE A 196 -4.92 15.67 23.65
CA ILE A 196 -5.02 15.49 22.21
C ILE A 196 -5.46 14.07 21.94
N CYS A 197 -6.65 13.91 21.36
CA CYS A 197 -7.28 12.63 21.10
C CYS A 197 -7.40 12.35 19.62
N VAL A 198 -7.41 11.07 19.26
CA VAL A 198 -7.97 10.55 18.01
C VAL A 198 -9.45 10.35 18.26
N LYS A 199 -10.29 11.02 17.48
CA LYS A 199 -11.74 11.08 17.70
C LYS A 199 -12.47 10.00 16.89
N GLY A 200 -13.56 9.52 17.47
CA GLY A 200 -14.46 8.61 16.77
C GLY A 200 -13.89 7.21 16.56
N VAL A 201 -13.01 6.73 17.45
CA VAL A 201 -12.38 5.41 17.33
C VAL A 201 -12.33 4.68 18.68
N LYS A 202 -12.41 3.37 18.61
CA LYS A 202 -12.06 2.47 19.71
C LYS A 202 -11.18 1.32 19.20
N ILE A 203 -10.50 0.65 20.10
CA ILE A 203 -9.69 -0.52 19.76
C ILE A 203 -10.62 -1.73 19.71
N LYS A 204 -10.52 -2.51 18.64
CA LYS A 204 -11.19 -3.81 18.50
C LYS A 204 -10.66 -4.78 19.55
N ASN A 205 -11.53 -5.69 20.00
CA ASN A 205 -11.17 -6.78 20.91
C ASN A 205 -10.54 -6.35 22.25
N PHE A 206 -10.68 -5.08 22.64
CA PHE A 206 -10.55 -4.73 24.03
C PHE A 206 -11.85 -5.14 24.73
N ASP A 207 -11.87 -6.35 25.25
CA ASP A 207 -12.94 -6.78 26.13
C ASP A 207 -12.87 -5.88 27.38
N ILE A 208 -13.93 -5.09 27.57
CA ILE A 208 -14.14 -4.41 28.84
C ILE A 208 -14.37 -5.54 29.84
N VAL A 209 -13.35 -5.83 30.63
CA VAL A 209 -13.55 -6.68 31.81
C VAL A 209 -14.41 -5.86 32.75
N GLU A 210 -15.73 -6.14 32.74
CA GLU A 210 -16.66 -5.61 33.71
C GLU A 210 -16.35 -6.09 35.15
#